data_a05446b9ae453a9a1bfd6fbe99dd0633
#
_entry.id   a05446b9ae453a9a1bfd6fbe99dd0633
#
_cell.length_a   1.000
_cell.length_b   1.000
_cell.length_c   1.000
_cell.angle_alpha   90.00
_cell.angle_beta   90.00
_cell.angle_gamma   90.00
#
_symmetry.space_group_name_H-M   'P 1'
#
loop_
_entity.id
_entity.type
_entity.pdbx_description
1 polymer ?
#
loop_
_entity_poly.entity_id
_entity_poly.type
_entity_poly.pdbx_seq_one_letter_code
_entity_poly.pdbx_strand_id
1 'polypeptide(L)'
;MSRLAIHGGPADAAELGKKIPGWPMASEEDKKALLEVLESRRWCRIYPGSKAELFEKAFSEYHDAKHGIAVSNGTVALEVPLKTLGVSLGDEVVVPAVTF
;
A
#
# COMPACT_ATOMS: atom_id res chain seq x y z
N MET A 1 10.05 -4.03 -42.61
CA MET A 1 10.08 -4.37 -41.17
C MET A 1 10.39 -3.10 -40.40
N SER A 2 9.56 -2.72 -39.43
CA SER A 2 9.85 -1.57 -38.58
C SER A 2 11.06 -1.86 -37.71
N ARG A 3 11.93 -0.87 -37.53
CA ARG A 3 13.12 -0.97 -36.69
C ARG A 3 12.71 -1.03 -35.22
N LEU A 4 13.25 -1.98 -34.44
CA LEU A 4 12.96 -2.07 -33.03
C LEU A 4 13.42 -0.82 -32.25
N ALA A 5 12.70 -0.44 -31.20
CA ALA A 5 13.02 0.74 -30.39
C ALA A 5 14.45 0.70 -29.83
N ILE A 6 14.95 -0.47 -29.42
CA ILE A 6 16.32 -0.67 -28.93
C ILE A 6 17.39 -0.35 -29.99
N HIS A 7 17.00 -0.36 -31.27
CA HIS A 7 17.87 0.00 -32.38
C HIS A 7 17.54 1.39 -32.98
N GLY A 8 16.85 2.24 -32.20
CA GLY A 8 16.49 3.60 -32.57
C GLY A 8 15.21 3.70 -33.42
N GLY A 9 14.36 2.69 -33.41
CA GLY A 9 12.98 2.75 -33.93
C GLY A 9 12.04 3.51 -32.95
N PRO A 10 10.78 3.77 -33.37
CA PRO A 10 9.81 4.41 -32.49
C PRO A 10 9.49 3.51 -31.30
N ALA A 11 9.31 4.13 -30.11
CA ALA A 11 8.87 3.44 -28.92
C ALA A 11 7.34 3.41 -28.89
N ASP A 12 6.73 2.28 -29.22
CA ASP A 12 5.26 2.12 -29.21
C ASP A 12 4.64 2.41 -27.84
N ALA A 13 5.40 2.17 -26.77
CA ALA A 13 4.98 2.48 -25.40
C ALA A 13 4.89 3.99 -25.09
N ALA A 14 5.49 4.87 -25.91
CA ALA A 14 5.47 6.31 -25.65
C ALA A 14 4.05 6.90 -25.68
N GLU A 15 3.20 6.45 -26.58
CA GLU A 15 1.81 6.89 -26.65
C GLU A 15 0.92 6.20 -25.60
N LEU A 16 1.22 4.94 -25.25
CA LEU A 16 0.54 4.23 -24.17
C LEU A 16 0.87 4.86 -22.80
N GLY A 17 2.12 5.26 -22.58
CA GLY A 17 2.55 5.91 -21.35
C GLY A 17 1.79 7.20 -21.05
N LYS A 18 1.38 7.95 -22.08
CA LYS A 18 0.56 9.17 -21.92
C LYS A 18 -0.87 8.86 -21.42
N LYS A 19 -1.36 7.63 -21.64
CA LYS A 19 -2.70 7.18 -21.23
C LYS A 19 -2.72 6.54 -19.85
N ILE A 20 -1.55 6.23 -19.29
CA ILE A 20 -1.44 5.67 -17.96
C ILE A 20 -1.50 6.83 -16.95
N PRO A 21 -2.48 6.86 -16.04
CA PRO A 21 -2.56 7.92 -15.04
C PRO A 21 -1.30 7.91 -14.17
N GLY A 22 -0.84 9.12 -13.80
CA GLY A 22 0.28 9.25 -12.87
C GLY A 22 -0.03 8.57 -11.54
N TRP A 23 0.97 8.01 -10.90
CA TRP A 23 0.85 7.43 -9.58
C TRP A 23 1.77 8.18 -8.59
N PRO A 24 1.32 8.44 -7.36
CA PRO A 24 0.00 8.13 -6.78
C PRO A 24 -1.10 9.06 -7.32
N MET A 25 -2.31 8.51 -7.46
CA MET A 25 -3.50 9.30 -7.76
C MET A 25 -4.11 9.80 -6.44
N ALA A 26 -4.41 11.08 -6.38
CA ALA A 26 -5.10 11.68 -5.26
C ALA A 26 -6.43 12.32 -5.72
N SER A 27 -7.50 12.00 -5.03
CA SER A 27 -8.84 12.55 -5.28
C SER A 27 -9.15 13.73 -4.35
N GLU A 28 -10.28 14.39 -4.57
CA GLU A 28 -10.76 15.43 -3.65
C GLU A 28 -11.23 14.82 -2.31
N GLU A 29 -11.70 13.57 -2.34
CA GLU A 29 -12.04 12.81 -1.14
C GLU A 29 -10.81 12.54 -0.27
N ASP A 30 -9.66 12.22 -0.88
CA ASP A 30 -8.39 12.03 -0.16
C ASP A 30 -7.94 13.33 0.52
N LYS A 31 -8.01 14.46 -0.20
CA LYS A 31 -7.69 15.78 0.36
C LYS A 31 -8.60 16.11 1.54
N LYS A 32 -9.92 15.88 1.40
CA LYS A 32 -10.89 16.11 2.46
C LYS A 32 -10.58 15.25 3.68
N ALA A 33 -10.30 13.96 3.49
CA ALA A 33 -9.97 13.06 4.58
C ALA A 33 -8.70 13.48 5.34
N LEU A 34 -7.68 13.97 4.63
CA LEU A 34 -6.47 14.52 5.24
C LEU A 34 -6.75 15.80 6.04
N LEU A 35 -7.55 16.72 5.49
CA LEU A 35 -7.94 17.95 6.20
C LEU A 35 -8.74 17.63 7.46
N GLU A 36 -9.67 16.68 7.41
CA GLU A 36 -10.41 16.23 8.59
C GLU A 36 -9.49 15.73 9.72
N VAL A 37 -8.43 14.97 9.37
CA VAL A 37 -7.42 14.52 10.36
C VAL A 37 -6.66 15.70 10.94
N LEU A 38 -6.23 16.63 10.09
CA LEU A 38 -5.49 17.82 10.50
C LEU A 38 -6.31 18.68 11.49
N GLU A 39 -7.56 18.97 11.15
CA GLU A 39 -8.46 19.81 11.94
C GLU A 39 -8.89 19.15 13.24
N SER A 40 -9.18 17.84 13.20
CA SER A 40 -9.58 17.07 14.38
C SER A 40 -8.47 16.88 15.40
N ARG A 41 -7.21 17.04 15.00
CA ARG A 41 -6.00 16.74 15.81
C ARG A 41 -5.92 15.29 16.28
N ARG A 42 -6.69 14.37 15.71
CA ARG A 42 -6.68 12.94 16.03
C ARG A 42 -5.70 12.19 15.12
N TRP A 43 -4.42 12.41 15.37
CA TRP A 43 -3.33 11.98 14.51
C TRP A 43 -2.96 10.50 14.60
N CYS A 44 -3.42 9.80 15.63
CA CYS A 44 -3.03 8.42 15.87
C CYS A 44 -4.21 7.52 16.22
N ARG A 45 -3.95 6.22 16.16
CA ARG A 45 -4.92 5.15 16.36
C ARG A 45 -5.61 5.15 17.74
N ILE A 46 -4.94 5.69 18.76
CA ILE A 46 -5.47 5.70 20.12
C ILE A 46 -6.78 6.49 20.30
N TYR A 47 -7.08 7.36 19.34
CA TYR A 47 -8.32 8.14 19.38
C TYR A 47 -9.48 7.36 18.77
N PRO A 48 -10.59 7.11 19.53
CA PRO A 48 -11.77 6.47 18.96
C PRO A 48 -12.31 7.23 17.74
N GLY A 49 -12.65 6.49 16.68
CA GLY A 49 -13.11 7.05 15.41
C GLY A 49 -12.02 7.72 14.58
N SER A 50 -10.74 7.47 14.87
CA SER A 50 -9.63 7.91 14.02
C SER A 50 -9.68 7.26 12.64
N LYS A 51 -9.10 7.92 11.62
CA LYS A 51 -9.04 7.33 10.27
C LYS A 51 -8.29 5.99 10.24
N ALA A 52 -7.29 5.82 11.11
CA ALA A 52 -6.60 4.54 11.26
C ALA A 52 -7.54 3.43 11.77
N GLU A 53 -8.35 3.70 12.80
CA GLU A 53 -9.34 2.74 13.29
C GLU A 53 -10.39 2.38 12.25
N LEU A 54 -10.90 3.37 11.53
CA LEU A 54 -11.87 3.14 10.46
C LEU A 54 -11.27 2.30 9.33
N PHE A 55 -10.00 2.55 8.98
CA PHE A 55 -9.28 1.78 7.99
C PHE A 55 -9.07 0.33 8.45
N GLU A 56 -8.59 0.11 9.68
CA GLU A 56 -8.40 -1.24 10.25
C GLU A 56 -9.69 -2.07 10.17
N LYS A 57 -10.82 -1.45 10.53
CA LYS A 57 -12.12 -2.10 10.48
C LYS A 57 -12.53 -2.44 9.04
N ALA A 58 -12.52 -1.46 8.15
CA ALA A 58 -12.93 -1.66 6.76
C ALA A 58 -12.03 -2.68 6.03
N PHE A 59 -10.72 -2.64 6.28
CA PHE A 59 -9.77 -3.54 5.67
C PHE A 59 -9.91 -4.98 6.18
N SER A 60 -10.10 -5.16 7.49
CA SER A 60 -10.35 -6.50 8.05
C SER A 60 -11.66 -7.10 7.56
N GLU A 61 -12.74 -6.31 7.50
CA GLU A 61 -14.03 -6.75 6.93
C GLU A 61 -13.90 -7.15 5.46
N TYR A 62 -13.17 -6.36 4.66
CA TYR A 62 -12.94 -6.66 3.24
C TYR A 62 -12.19 -7.98 3.01
N HIS A 63 -11.31 -8.36 3.93
CA HIS A 63 -10.52 -9.59 3.86
C HIS A 63 -11.09 -10.75 4.68
N ASP A 64 -12.33 -10.66 5.18
CA ASP A 64 -12.94 -11.66 6.08
C ASP A 64 -12.06 -12.00 7.30
N ALA A 65 -11.25 -11.02 7.72
CA ALA A 65 -10.35 -11.16 8.86
C ALA A 65 -11.03 -10.66 10.14
N LYS A 66 -10.77 -11.36 11.24
CA LYS A 66 -11.35 -10.99 12.55
C LYS A 66 -10.79 -9.66 13.10
N HIS A 67 -9.54 -9.36 12.78
CA HIS A 67 -8.83 -8.20 13.28
C HIS A 67 -7.92 -7.61 12.20
N GLY A 68 -7.72 -6.30 12.23
CA GLY A 68 -6.76 -5.57 11.41
C GLY A 68 -5.99 -4.59 12.28
N ILE A 69 -4.69 -4.46 12.03
CA ILE A 69 -3.81 -3.52 12.73
C ILE A 69 -3.02 -2.74 11.68
N ALA A 70 -3.20 -1.42 11.64
CA ALA A 70 -2.44 -0.55 10.76
C ALA A 70 -1.04 -0.31 11.31
N VAL A 71 -0.04 -0.46 10.45
CA VAL A 71 1.37 -0.19 10.76
C VAL A 71 1.94 0.82 9.77
N SER A 72 3.13 1.33 10.06
CA SER A 72 3.71 2.46 9.32
C SER A 72 4.08 2.16 7.86
N ASN A 73 4.36 0.91 7.52
CA ASN A 73 4.75 0.50 6.18
C ASN A 73 4.71 -1.03 6.01
N GLY A 74 4.90 -1.51 4.76
CA GLY A 74 4.88 -2.94 4.43
C GLY A 74 5.98 -3.76 5.09
N THR A 75 7.16 -3.21 5.33
CA THR A 75 8.25 -3.91 6.02
C THR A 75 7.83 -4.28 7.45
N VAL A 76 7.30 -3.31 8.19
CA VAL A 76 6.77 -3.56 9.54
C VAL A 76 5.58 -4.51 9.51
N ALA A 77 4.73 -4.44 8.46
CA ALA A 77 3.61 -5.35 8.28
C ALA A 77 4.04 -6.81 8.08
N LEU A 78 5.24 -7.07 7.60
CA LEU A 78 5.83 -8.41 7.50
C LEU A 78 6.58 -8.80 8.78
N GLU A 79 7.34 -7.89 9.37
CA GLU A 79 8.14 -8.17 10.57
C GLU A 79 7.28 -8.55 11.80
N VAL A 80 6.20 -7.80 12.03
CA VAL A 80 5.36 -8.00 13.23
C VAL A 80 4.71 -9.40 13.25
N PRO A 81 4.07 -9.89 12.18
CA PRO A 81 3.52 -11.25 12.16
C PRO A 81 4.61 -12.32 12.34
N LEU A 82 5.75 -12.20 11.67
CA LEU A 82 6.83 -13.18 11.77
C LEU A 82 7.34 -13.28 13.20
N LYS A 83 7.58 -12.16 13.87
CA LYS A 83 7.97 -12.12 15.28
C LYS A 83 6.89 -12.71 16.19
N THR A 84 5.62 -12.39 15.93
CA THR A 84 4.50 -12.89 16.72
C THR A 84 4.34 -14.40 16.62
N LEU A 85 4.65 -14.97 15.45
CA LEU A 85 4.66 -16.41 15.19
C LEU A 85 5.91 -17.10 15.74
N GLY A 86 6.87 -16.36 16.29
CA GLY A 86 8.11 -16.89 16.85
C GLY A 86 9.20 -17.21 15.82
N VAL A 87 9.02 -16.74 14.56
CA VAL A 87 10.03 -16.93 13.51
C VAL A 87 11.32 -16.18 13.90
N SER A 88 12.43 -16.89 13.89
CA SER A 88 13.73 -16.43 14.39
C SER A 88 14.87 -16.87 13.48
N LEU A 89 16.10 -16.56 13.91
CA LEU A 89 17.30 -16.93 13.19
C LEU A 89 17.42 -18.45 13.05
N GLY A 90 17.56 -18.91 11.82
CA GLY A 90 17.65 -20.34 11.46
C GLY A 90 16.35 -20.94 10.94
N ASP A 91 15.24 -20.22 11.04
CA ASP A 91 13.95 -20.64 10.47
C ASP A 91 13.87 -20.33 8.98
N GLU A 92 13.13 -21.15 8.25
CA GLU A 92 12.88 -20.98 6.82
C GLU A 92 11.47 -20.44 6.58
N VAL A 93 11.36 -19.48 5.68
CA VAL A 93 10.07 -18.85 5.29
C VAL A 93 9.90 -18.95 3.79
N VAL A 94 8.78 -19.53 3.34
CA VAL A 94 8.42 -19.57 1.92
C VAL A 94 7.83 -18.24 1.50
N VAL A 95 8.43 -17.62 0.49
CA VAL A 95 8.00 -16.32 -0.05
C VAL A 95 7.81 -16.38 -1.56
N PRO A 96 6.98 -15.51 -2.16
CA PRO A 96 6.88 -15.38 -3.61
C PRO A 96 8.25 -14.99 -4.21
N ALA A 97 8.58 -15.57 -5.37
CA ALA A 97 9.83 -15.24 -6.07
C ALA A 97 9.83 -13.83 -6.70
N VAL A 98 8.64 -13.29 -6.98
CA VAL A 98 8.43 -11.94 -7.53
C VAL A 98 7.65 -11.12 -6.51
N THR A 99 8.31 -10.18 -5.90
CA THR A 99 7.74 -9.29 -4.89
C THR A 99 8.52 -7.97 -4.86
N PHE A 100 8.06 -7.05 -4.06
CA PHE A 100 8.75 -5.78 -3.84
C PHE A 100 10.08 -6.00 -3.12
#